data_15e0a8c60337aed4f7778ad79a56e808
#
_entry.id   15e0a8c60337aed4f7778ad79a56e808
#
_cell.length_a   1.000
_cell.length_b   1.000
_cell.length_c   1.000
_cell.angle_alpha   90.00
_cell.angle_beta   90.00
_cell.angle_gamma   90.00
#
_symmetry.space_group_name_H-M   'P 1'
#
loop_
_entity.id
_entity.type
_entity.pdbx_description
1 polymer ?
#
loop_
_entity_poly.entity_id
_entity_poly.type
_entity_poly.pdbx_seq_one_letter_code
_entity_poly.pdbx_strand_id
1 'polypeptide(L)'
;MTLSLNIKLYILSIGVLFVNASKAQEKQILNPKTTDYNILWIVADDLGTDLGCYGNDLVYTHNLDRLASESVLYKNLFTVTAVCSPSRSSFITGMYPVTIGVEQHRTRFKKQLPDSIKPITEYFKNAGYFVTNGQGNKGDKEAKMDYNFNAEFKDLYQAGHWNKRAKAQKFFSQVQLFYPHRPFQKDTANPIDPDLVKLPPYYPNHPLARKDWALYLETIQLVDVRVVKILKQLKEDGLLDKTIIFFFGDQGRPHVRAKQFMYDPGTNTPLMVRYPDGYKAGTISKELVSNIDIPAATLALAGIKKPSYMQGRNFLSEDHERAYVFTMRDRRDETVDRIRAVRSKKFKYIKNYYTDRPYTQYNNYKEMSYPMLPLMHVMFEEGKLNDAQRPFMDSYRPAEELYDLEKDPFEINNLTETPEHELELEKLRSVLNKWVQKNDLGVYPENQIEINAAQNKASERHKKTLKKRKLPQNATYWQLVEYWENELLKK
;
A
#
# COMPACT_ATOMS: atom_id res chain seq x y z
N MET A 1 -92.88 -21.58 34.92
CA MET A 1 -92.48 -21.63 33.52
C MET A 1 -92.26 -20.20 33.06
N THR A 2 -91.05 -19.64 33.24
CA THR A 2 -90.69 -18.31 32.76
C THR A 2 -89.20 -18.30 32.55
N LEU A 3 -88.77 -18.23 31.29
CA LEU A 3 -87.40 -18.08 30.87
C LEU A 3 -86.89 -16.65 31.12
N SER A 4 -85.85 -16.47 31.87
CA SER A 4 -85.15 -15.19 32.01
C SER A 4 -83.97 -15.13 30.99
N LEU A 5 -84.06 -14.13 30.11
CA LEU A 5 -83.01 -13.84 29.12
C LEU A 5 -82.01 -12.87 29.72
N ASN A 6 -80.76 -13.31 29.94
CA ASN A 6 -79.70 -12.48 30.41
C ASN A 6 -78.93 -11.92 29.18
N ILE A 7 -79.03 -10.62 28.94
CA ILE A 7 -78.28 -9.91 27.95
C ILE A 7 -76.96 -9.42 28.62
N LYS A 8 -75.83 -9.99 28.24
CA LYS A 8 -74.51 -9.47 28.62
C LYS A 8 -74.05 -8.39 27.61
N LEU A 9 -73.98 -7.19 28.14
CA LEU A 9 -73.41 -6.06 27.40
C LEU A 9 -71.87 -6.26 27.29
N TYR A 10 -71.29 -6.42 26.07
CA TYR A 10 -69.88 -6.34 25.83
C TYR A 10 -69.49 -4.89 25.49
N ILE A 11 -68.78 -4.24 26.37
CA ILE A 11 -68.12 -2.95 26.10
C ILE A 11 -66.93 -3.24 25.29
N LEU A 12 -66.91 -2.82 24.02
CA LEU A 12 -65.76 -2.89 23.11
C LEU A 12 -64.86 -1.66 23.35
N SER A 13 -63.77 -1.79 24.11
CA SER A 13 -62.74 -0.75 24.25
C SER A 13 -61.85 -0.74 23.02
N ILE A 14 -62.01 0.25 22.16
CA ILE A 14 -61.12 0.52 21.02
C ILE A 14 -59.87 1.16 21.58
N GLY A 15 -58.83 0.35 21.75
CA GLY A 15 -57.49 0.83 22.03
C GLY A 15 -56.89 1.40 20.75
N VAL A 16 -56.73 2.73 20.67
CA VAL A 16 -56.00 3.41 19.62
C VAL A 16 -54.51 3.15 19.87
N LEU A 17 -53.94 2.20 19.17
CA LEU A 17 -52.49 2.00 19.08
C LEU A 17 -51.91 3.13 18.21
N PHE A 18 -51.28 4.13 18.85
CA PHE A 18 -50.37 5.04 18.21
C PHE A 18 -49.12 4.25 17.81
N VAL A 19 -49.08 3.76 16.58
CA VAL A 19 -47.87 3.30 15.93
C VAL A 19 -47.06 4.54 15.61
N ASN A 20 -46.09 4.86 16.46
CA ASN A 20 -45.03 5.76 16.12
C ASN A 20 -44.20 5.13 14.98
N ALA A 21 -44.61 5.34 13.75
CA ALA A 21 -43.79 5.12 12.59
C ALA A 21 -42.65 6.16 12.64
N SER A 22 -41.54 5.80 13.30
CA SER A 22 -40.27 6.44 13.04
C SER A 22 -39.98 6.24 11.54
N LYS A 23 -40.20 7.30 10.78
CA LYS A 23 -39.64 7.39 9.40
C LYS A 23 -38.13 7.25 9.53
N ALA A 24 -37.61 6.02 9.49
CA ALA A 24 -36.28 5.77 9.04
C ALA A 24 -36.25 6.38 7.65
N GLN A 25 -35.58 7.51 7.52
CA GLN A 25 -35.23 8.08 6.23
C GLN A 25 -34.40 6.99 5.53
N GLU A 26 -34.98 6.25 4.59
CA GLU A 26 -34.23 5.45 3.63
C GLU A 26 -33.23 6.42 3.00
N LYS A 27 -31.96 6.33 3.44
CA LYS A 27 -30.87 6.98 2.75
C LYS A 27 -30.92 6.41 1.33
N GLN A 28 -31.37 7.21 0.39
CA GLN A 28 -31.32 6.89 -1.02
C GLN A 28 -29.89 6.41 -1.31
N ILE A 29 -29.75 5.13 -1.67
CA ILE A 29 -28.49 4.57 -2.12
C ILE A 29 -28.23 5.24 -3.46
N LEU A 30 -27.54 6.39 -3.44
CA LEU A 30 -27.15 7.10 -4.64
C LEU A 30 -26.15 6.21 -5.39
N ASN A 31 -26.57 5.75 -6.54
CA ASN A 31 -25.72 5.04 -7.48
C ASN A 31 -24.56 5.99 -7.84
N PRO A 32 -23.28 5.62 -7.61
CA PRO A 32 -22.12 6.49 -7.88
C PRO A 32 -21.91 6.86 -9.35
N LYS A 33 -22.92 6.68 -10.19
CA LYS A 33 -22.89 6.88 -11.66
C LYS A 33 -23.02 8.33 -12.14
N THR A 34 -23.25 9.31 -11.26
CA THR A 34 -23.40 10.70 -11.70
C THR A 34 -22.42 11.58 -10.93
N THR A 35 -21.35 11.95 -11.57
CA THR A 35 -20.21 12.53 -10.91
C THR A 35 -20.00 14.00 -11.28
N ASP A 36 -20.50 14.86 -10.44
CA ASP A 36 -20.06 16.24 -10.36
C ASP A 36 -18.99 16.46 -9.27
N TYR A 37 -18.35 15.39 -8.84
CA TYR A 37 -17.38 15.42 -7.76
C TYR A 37 -15.95 15.70 -8.24
N ASN A 38 -15.20 16.41 -7.41
CA ASN A 38 -13.75 16.38 -7.47
C ASN A 38 -13.23 15.04 -6.98
N ILE A 39 -12.01 14.70 -7.35
CA ILE A 39 -11.35 13.48 -6.89
C ILE A 39 -9.99 13.84 -6.29
N LEU A 40 -9.74 13.35 -5.07
CA LEU A 40 -8.48 13.50 -4.37
C LEU A 40 -7.88 12.13 -4.05
N TRP A 41 -6.65 11.91 -4.46
CA TRP A 41 -5.82 10.83 -3.95
C TRP A 41 -4.84 11.37 -2.92
N ILE A 42 -4.87 10.82 -1.71
CA ILE A 42 -3.87 11.04 -0.66
C ILE A 42 -3.03 9.78 -0.62
N VAL A 43 -1.77 9.87 -1.05
CA VAL A 43 -0.87 8.74 -1.21
C VAL A 43 0.25 8.83 -0.19
N ALA A 44 0.33 7.87 0.72
CA ALA A 44 1.41 7.76 1.69
C ALA A 44 2.56 6.88 1.15
N ASP A 45 3.80 7.27 1.43
CA ASP A 45 5.01 6.56 0.97
C ASP A 45 5.41 5.50 2.01
N ASP A 46 5.47 4.22 1.64
CA ASP A 46 5.86 3.09 2.51
C ASP A 46 4.88 2.80 3.67
N LEU A 47 3.59 2.87 3.46
CA LEU A 47 2.59 2.70 4.51
C LEU A 47 1.98 1.28 4.52
N GLY A 48 2.26 0.50 5.55
CA GLY A 48 1.54 -0.74 5.86
C GLY A 48 0.19 -0.49 6.54
N THR A 49 -0.52 -1.58 6.87
CA THR A 49 -1.83 -1.53 7.53
C THR A 49 -1.73 -1.30 9.05
N ASP A 50 -0.67 -0.66 9.53
CA ASP A 50 -0.40 -0.42 10.96
C ASP A 50 -1.16 0.80 11.52
N LEU A 51 -2.45 0.92 11.23
CA LEU A 51 -3.35 2.00 11.65
C LEU A 51 -4.37 1.50 12.67
N GLY A 52 -4.92 2.39 13.51
CA GLY A 52 -5.97 2.06 14.47
C GLY A 52 -7.18 1.38 13.81
N CYS A 53 -7.70 1.93 12.71
CA CYS A 53 -8.82 1.35 11.95
C CYS A 53 -8.51 -0.01 11.29
N TYR A 54 -7.24 -0.42 11.26
CA TYR A 54 -6.81 -1.77 10.85
C TYR A 54 -6.51 -2.70 12.05
N GLY A 55 -6.65 -2.22 13.29
CA GLY A 55 -6.54 -3.01 14.52
C GLY A 55 -5.19 -2.88 15.23
N ASN A 56 -4.43 -1.81 15.00
CA ASN A 56 -3.24 -1.51 15.76
C ASN A 56 -3.58 -0.52 16.89
N ASP A 57 -3.74 -1.02 18.11
CA ASP A 57 -4.14 -0.23 19.27
C ASP A 57 -2.99 0.63 19.85
N LEU A 58 -1.76 0.44 19.36
CA LEU A 58 -0.58 1.14 19.86
C LEU A 58 -0.38 2.51 19.18
N VAL A 59 -0.97 2.73 18.02
CA VAL A 59 -0.81 3.97 17.25
C VAL A 59 -1.94 4.97 17.50
N TYR A 60 -1.58 6.24 17.59
CA TYR A 60 -2.52 7.34 17.74
C TYR A 60 -2.91 7.91 16.36
N THR A 61 -3.89 7.26 15.68
CA THR A 61 -4.33 7.62 14.32
C THR A 61 -5.80 8.03 14.24
N HIS A 62 -6.29 8.77 15.23
CA HIS A 62 -7.71 9.10 15.39
C HIS A 62 -8.35 9.86 14.22
N ASN A 63 -7.57 10.65 13.47
CA ASN A 63 -8.11 11.35 12.29
C ASN A 63 -8.29 10.41 11.10
N LEU A 64 -7.36 9.45 10.92
CA LEU A 64 -7.50 8.37 9.93
C LEU A 64 -8.61 7.40 10.33
N ASP A 65 -8.77 7.11 11.62
CA ASP A 65 -9.85 6.26 12.13
C ASP A 65 -11.21 6.92 11.89
N ARG A 66 -11.31 8.25 12.07
CA ARG A 66 -12.49 9.01 11.71
C ARG A 66 -12.71 9.01 10.20
N LEU A 67 -11.68 9.24 9.39
CA LEU A 67 -11.80 9.14 7.93
C LEU A 67 -12.30 7.74 7.52
N ALA A 68 -11.80 6.68 8.15
CA ALA A 68 -12.26 5.32 7.93
C ALA A 68 -13.75 5.15 8.27
N SER A 69 -14.23 5.73 9.38
CA SER A 69 -15.66 5.69 9.75
C SER A 69 -16.57 6.45 8.78
N GLU A 70 -16.01 7.41 8.02
CA GLU A 70 -16.71 8.15 6.97
C GLU A 70 -16.49 7.52 5.56
N SER A 71 -15.79 6.39 5.46
CA SER A 71 -15.35 5.75 4.22
C SER A 71 -15.84 4.31 4.10
N VAL A 72 -15.65 3.74 2.91
CA VAL A 72 -15.51 2.28 2.75
C VAL A 72 -14.05 1.93 3.02
N LEU A 73 -13.81 1.09 4.04
CA LEU A 73 -12.48 0.58 4.39
C LEU A 73 -12.21 -0.75 3.68
N TYR A 74 -11.15 -0.83 2.87
CA TYR A 74 -10.74 -2.06 2.18
C TYR A 74 -9.57 -2.71 2.92
N LYS A 75 -9.75 -3.94 3.41
CA LYS A 75 -8.71 -4.67 4.15
C LYS A 75 -7.63 -5.27 3.23
N ASN A 76 -7.94 -5.50 1.96
CA ASN A 76 -7.15 -6.33 1.05
C ASN A 76 -6.76 -5.57 -0.23
N LEU A 77 -6.18 -4.37 -0.09
CA LEU A 77 -5.47 -3.72 -1.18
C LEU A 77 -4.03 -4.25 -1.24
N PHE A 78 -3.65 -4.79 -2.40
CA PHE A 78 -2.28 -5.25 -2.68
C PHE A 78 -1.66 -4.45 -3.82
N THR A 79 -0.45 -3.97 -3.58
CA THR A 79 0.33 -3.33 -4.65
C THR A 79 1.02 -4.40 -5.49
N VAL A 80 1.10 -4.19 -6.81
CA VAL A 80 1.73 -5.14 -7.74
C VAL A 80 3.23 -5.30 -7.52
N THR A 81 3.83 -4.42 -6.73
CA THR A 81 5.25 -4.48 -6.35
C THR A 81 5.48 -3.73 -5.04
N ALA A 82 6.39 -4.22 -4.22
CA ALA A 82 6.72 -3.68 -2.90
C ALA A 82 7.83 -2.62 -2.97
N VAL A 83 7.79 -1.71 -3.96
CA VAL A 83 8.74 -0.59 -4.10
C VAL A 83 8.15 0.56 -4.92
N CYS A 84 8.55 1.80 -4.58
CA CYS A 84 7.91 3.03 -5.04
C CYS A 84 7.74 3.16 -6.57
N SER A 85 8.85 3.22 -7.35
CA SER A 85 8.72 3.67 -8.75
C SER A 85 7.91 2.74 -9.66
N PRO A 86 8.03 1.42 -9.64
CA PRO A 86 7.15 0.57 -10.43
C PRO A 86 5.71 0.50 -9.84
N SER A 87 5.53 0.61 -8.52
CA SER A 87 4.19 0.72 -7.93
C SER A 87 3.48 2.01 -8.36
N ARG A 88 4.18 3.15 -8.32
CA ARG A 88 3.66 4.44 -8.79
C ARG A 88 3.37 4.44 -10.28
N SER A 89 4.24 3.81 -11.07
CA SER A 89 4.00 3.61 -12.51
C SER A 89 2.75 2.76 -12.77
N SER A 90 2.49 1.76 -11.92
CA SER A 90 1.34 0.88 -12.08
C SER A 90 0.02 1.58 -11.77
N PHE A 91 -0.09 2.31 -10.66
CA PHE A 91 -1.36 2.95 -10.32
C PHE A 91 -1.64 4.22 -11.14
N ILE A 92 -0.62 4.85 -11.79
CA ILE A 92 -0.90 5.99 -12.68
C ILE A 92 -1.33 5.55 -14.08
N THR A 93 -1.01 4.32 -14.49
CA THR A 93 -1.34 3.75 -15.82
C THR A 93 -2.45 2.69 -15.78
N GLY A 94 -2.72 2.08 -14.63
CA GLY A 94 -3.61 0.93 -14.49
C GLY A 94 -3.06 -0.35 -15.09
N MET A 95 -1.73 -0.46 -15.23
CA MET A 95 -1.03 -1.56 -15.91
C MET A 95 -0.05 -2.26 -14.97
N TYR A 96 0.16 -3.56 -15.18
CA TYR A 96 1.30 -4.23 -14.57
C TYR A 96 2.60 -3.68 -15.13
N PRO A 97 3.59 -3.33 -14.29
CA PRO A 97 4.86 -2.75 -14.74
C PRO A 97 5.60 -3.61 -15.77
N VAL A 98 5.58 -4.93 -15.61
CA VAL A 98 6.19 -5.90 -16.54
C VAL A 98 5.54 -5.92 -17.92
N THR A 99 4.28 -5.50 -18.05
CA THR A 99 3.58 -5.44 -19.33
C THR A 99 4.02 -4.23 -20.17
N ILE A 100 4.47 -3.16 -19.50
CA ILE A 100 4.82 -1.88 -20.15
C ILE A 100 6.29 -1.51 -20.01
N GLY A 101 7.13 -2.46 -19.53
CA GLY A 101 8.60 -2.29 -19.46
C GLY A 101 9.09 -1.29 -18.42
N VAL A 102 8.36 -1.14 -17.29
CA VAL A 102 8.70 -0.19 -16.21
C VAL A 102 8.87 -0.89 -14.84
N GLU A 103 9.13 -2.20 -14.86
CA GLU A 103 9.21 -3.09 -13.70
C GLU A 103 10.42 -2.88 -12.81
N GLN A 104 11.49 -2.27 -13.34
CA GLN A 104 12.73 -2.04 -12.61
C GLN A 104 12.61 -0.83 -11.67
N HIS A 105 13.42 -0.79 -10.62
CA HIS A 105 13.42 0.34 -9.70
C HIS A 105 14.42 1.41 -10.13
N ARG A 106 13.92 2.60 -10.51
CA ARG A 106 14.70 3.79 -10.83
C ARG A 106 15.78 3.54 -11.87
N THR A 107 15.37 3.01 -13.02
CA THR A 107 16.19 2.86 -14.21
C THR A 107 16.82 4.20 -14.59
N ARG A 108 18.10 4.21 -14.96
CA ARG A 108 18.85 5.42 -15.33
C ARG A 108 18.32 6.01 -16.64
N PHE A 109 18.16 5.16 -17.65
CA PHE A 109 17.62 5.53 -18.96
C PHE A 109 16.18 5.07 -19.08
N LYS A 110 15.27 5.89 -18.51
CA LYS A 110 13.85 5.59 -18.53
C LYS A 110 13.31 5.57 -19.95
N LYS A 111 12.53 4.55 -20.28
CA LYS A 111 11.85 4.43 -21.56
C LYS A 111 10.60 5.33 -21.59
N GLN A 112 10.15 5.68 -22.78
CA GLN A 112 8.81 6.21 -22.98
C GLN A 112 7.79 5.08 -22.75
N LEU A 113 6.59 5.44 -22.30
CA LEU A 113 5.47 4.50 -22.36
C LEU A 113 5.17 4.15 -23.82
N PRO A 114 4.66 2.94 -24.11
CA PRO A 114 4.08 2.65 -25.42
C PRO A 114 3.04 3.72 -25.82
N ASP A 115 3.00 4.15 -27.06
CA ASP A 115 2.13 5.24 -27.53
C ASP A 115 0.64 5.04 -27.22
N SER A 116 0.21 3.79 -27.18
CA SER A 116 -1.16 3.41 -26.83
C SER A 116 -1.47 3.50 -25.34
N ILE A 117 -0.46 3.61 -24.47
CA ILE A 117 -0.61 3.61 -23.00
C ILE A 117 -0.47 5.03 -22.46
N LYS A 118 -1.54 5.55 -21.91
CA LYS A 118 -1.57 6.90 -21.33
C LYS A 118 -1.77 6.86 -19.83
N PRO A 119 -1.08 7.72 -19.06
CA PRO A 119 -1.39 7.93 -17.65
C PRO A 119 -2.82 8.43 -17.47
N ILE A 120 -3.45 8.06 -16.35
CA ILE A 120 -4.83 8.49 -16.02
C ILE A 120 -5.01 10.03 -16.07
N THR A 121 -3.96 10.78 -15.78
CA THR A 121 -3.94 12.25 -15.82
C THR A 121 -4.36 12.82 -17.18
N GLU A 122 -4.00 12.17 -18.27
CA GLU A 122 -4.37 12.59 -19.61
C GLU A 122 -5.89 12.48 -19.83
N TYR A 123 -6.51 11.39 -19.38
CA TYR A 123 -7.96 11.20 -19.47
C TYR A 123 -8.72 12.26 -18.66
N PHE A 124 -8.23 12.62 -17.48
CA PHE A 124 -8.83 13.66 -16.67
C PHE A 124 -8.68 15.05 -17.30
N LYS A 125 -7.51 15.39 -17.85
CA LYS A 125 -7.31 16.65 -18.59
C LYS A 125 -8.26 16.76 -19.77
N ASN A 126 -8.39 15.66 -20.56
CA ASN A 126 -9.30 15.62 -21.71
C ASN A 126 -10.78 15.72 -21.32
N ALA A 127 -11.14 15.31 -20.12
CA ALA A 127 -12.48 15.47 -19.53
C ALA A 127 -12.69 16.85 -18.86
N GLY A 128 -11.74 17.80 -18.98
CA GLY A 128 -11.84 19.15 -18.44
C GLY A 128 -11.50 19.32 -16.97
N TYR A 129 -10.99 18.28 -16.31
CA TYR A 129 -10.52 18.37 -14.93
C TYR A 129 -9.19 19.13 -14.85
N PHE A 130 -9.03 19.90 -13.79
CA PHE A 130 -7.73 20.46 -13.42
C PHE A 130 -6.93 19.39 -12.68
N VAL A 131 -5.77 19.00 -13.23
CA VAL A 131 -5.00 17.87 -12.73
C VAL A 131 -3.77 18.33 -11.99
N THR A 132 -3.60 17.91 -10.71
CA THR A 132 -2.50 18.37 -9.87
C THR A 132 -1.80 17.24 -9.13
N ASN A 133 -0.53 17.48 -8.74
CA ASN A 133 0.25 16.59 -7.87
C ASN A 133 1.11 17.43 -6.92
N GLY A 134 0.74 17.47 -5.65
CA GLY A 134 1.34 18.34 -4.65
C GLY A 134 1.64 17.68 -3.32
N GLN A 135 2.07 18.49 -2.35
CA GLN A 135 2.46 18.04 -1.01
C GLN A 135 1.37 18.29 0.05
N GLY A 136 0.18 18.73 -0.36
CA GLY A 136 -0.94 19.03 0.55
C GLY A 136 -0.73 20.24 1.46
N ASN A 137 0.20 21.12 1.14
CA ASN A 137 0.43 22.38 1.84
C ASN A 137 -0.17 23.54 1.03
N LYS A 138 -0.42 24.70 1.66
CA LYS A 138 -0.97 25.92 1.02
C LYS A 138 -0.12 26.46 -0.15
N GLY A 139 1.09 25.95 -0.37
CA GLY A 139 1.93 26.32 -1.50
C GLY A 139 1.67 25.44 -2.73
N ASP A 140 1.89 26.00 -3.91
CA ASP A 140 1.84 25.28 -5.19
C ASP A 140 3.10 24.44 -5.43
N LYS A 141 3.55 23.73 -4.38
CA LYS A 141 4.76 22.94 -4.46
C LYS A 141 4.48 21.57 -5.07
N GLU A 142 5.14 21.32 -6.18
CA GLU A 142 5.13 20.03 -6.85
C GLU A 142 5.61 18.90 -5.92
N ALA A 143 5.01 17.72 -6.08
CA ALA A 143 5.35 16.54 -5.30
C ALA A 143 6.09 15.48 -6.13
N LYS A 144 6.60 14.49 -5.43
CA LYS A 144 7.25 13.31 -5.98
C LYS A 144 6.35 12.60 -6.99
N MET A 145 6.84 12.38 -8.20
CA MET A 145 6.24 11.49 -9.19
C MET A 145 6.81 10.06 -9.06
N ASP A 146 8.14 9.95 -9.17
CA ASP A 146 8.91 8.70 -9.07
C ASP A 146 8.41 7.58 -10.00
N TYR A 147 7.96 7.94 -11.21
CA TYR A 147 7.60 6.94 -12.22
C TYR A 147 8.85 6.37 -12.90
N ASN A 148 8.82 5.08 -13.26
CA ASN A 148 9.94 4.43 -13.96
C ASN A 148 9.84 4.52 -15.49
N PHE A 149 9.07 5.48 -16.00
CA PHE A 149 9.04 5.89 -17.41
C PHE A 149 9.42 7.37 -17.53
N ASN A 150 9.80 7.78 -18.74
CA ASN A 150 10.16 9.16 -18.98
C ASN A 150 8.90 10.04 -19.01
N ALA A 151 8.82 11.02 -18.12
CA ALA A 151 7.78 12.02 -18.05
C ALA A 151 8.25 13.23 -17.24
N GLU A 152 7.94 14.42 -17.72
CA GLU A 152 8.11 15.66 -16.96
C GLU A 152 6.83 16.00 -16.19
N PHE A 153 6.95 16.77 -15.12
CA PHE A 153 5.80 17.18 -14.31
C PHE A 153 4.72 17.87 -15.15
N LYS A 154 5.14 18.84 -15.97
CA LYS A 154 4.24 19.63 -16.83
C LYS A 154 3.46 18.81 -17.86
N ASP A 155 3.98 17.64 -18.26
CA ASP A 155 3.29 16.77 -19.21
C ASP A 155 2.09 16.07 -18.55
N LEU A 156 2.20 15.79 -17.25
CA LEU A 156 1.21 15.03 -16.50
C LEU A 156 0.29 15.93 -15.67
N TYR A 157 0.79 17.03 -15.13
CA TYR A 157 0.11 17.87 -14.15
C TYR A 157 0.17 19.35 -14.53
N GLN A 158 -0.84 20.08 -14.13
CA GLN A 158 -0.98 21.52 -14.43
C GLN A 158 -0.48 22.40 -13.25
N ALA A 159 -0.46 21.86 -12.02
CA ALA A 159 0.00 22.56 -10.84
C ALA A 159 0.27 21.58 -9.67
N GLY A 160 0.82 22.10 -8.59
CA GLY A 160 0.99 21.36 -7.33
C GLY A 160 -0.24 21.39 -6.41
N HIS A 161 -1.23 22.26 -6.66
CA HIS A 161 -2.37 22.43 -5.76
C HIS A 161 -3.68 22.74 -6.49
N TRP A 162 -4.80 22.15 -6.00
CA TRP A 162 -6.14 22.31 -6.61
C TRP A 162 -6.65 23.77 -6.62
N ASN A 163 -6.15 24.66 -5.75
CA ASN A 163 -6.57 26.07 -5.70
C ASN A 163 -6.08 26.92 -6.88
N LYS A 164 -5.26 26.37 -7.76
CA LYS A 164 -4.84 27.03 -9.02
C LYS A 164 -5.85 26.86 -10.15
N ARG A 165 -6.88 26.01 -9.97
CA ARG A 165 -7.92 25.79 -10.97
C ARG A 165 -8.77 27.03 -11.21
N ALA A 166 -9.45 27.09 -12.35
CA ALA A 166 -10.49 28.07 -12.61
C ALA A 166 -11.68 27.89 -11.64
N LYS A 167 -12.41 28.98 -11.37
CA LYS A 167 -13.61 28.94 -10.52
C LYS A 167 -14.60 27.90 -11.08
N ALA A 168 -15.13 27.07 -10.20
CA ALA A 168 -16.05 25.96 -10.50
C ALA A 168 -15.48 24.81 -11.37
N GLN A 169 -14.22 24.86 -11.81
CA GLN A 169 -13.59 23.74 -12.51
C GLN A 169 -13.39 22.56 -11.55
N LYS A 170 -13.77 21.35 -11.96
CA LYS A 170 -13.49 20.11 -11.23
C LYS A 170 -11.99 19.82 -11.24
N PHE A 171 -11.51 19.10 -10.21
CA PHE A 171 -10.11 18.68 -10.18
C PHE A 171 -9.96 17.19 -9.93
N PHE A 172 -8.90 16.63 -10.48
CA PHE A 172 -8.26 15.41 -10.04
C PHE A 172 -6.92 15.76 -9.43
N SER A 173 -6.79 15.60 -8.12
CA SER A 173 -5.59 15.98 -7.37
C SER A 173 -4.94 14.78 -6.72
N GLN A 174 -3.61 14.69 -6.80
CA GLN A 174 -2.81 13.80 -5.98
C GLN A 174 -2.08 14.62 -4.92
N VAL A 175 -2.12 14.14 -3.68
CA VAL A 175 -1.30 14.67 -2.58
C VAL A 175 -0.38 13.56 -2.10
N GLN A 176 0.93 13.82 -2.21
CA GLN A 176 1.96 12.86 -1.84
C GLN A 176 2.44 13.15 -0.42
N LEU A 177 2.30 12.17 0.47
CA LEU A 177 2.85 12.22 1.81
C LEU A 177 4.16 11.44 1.83
N PHE A 178 5.24 12.08 2.29
CA PHE A 178 6.54 11.42 2.37
C PHE A 178 6.60 10.35 3.47
N TYR A 179 5.80 10.51 4.51
CA TYR A 179 5.75 9.56 5.63
C TYR A 179 4.86 8.35 5.31
N PRO A 180 5.17 7.19 5.93
CA PRO A 180 6.25 6.89 6.89
C PRO A 180 7.56 6.39 6.27
N HIS A 181 7.93 6.84 5.07
CA HIS A 181 9.24 6.51 4.47
C HIS A 181 10.41 6.88 5.41
N ARG A 182 11.46 6.05 5.43
CA ARG A 182 12.71 6.33 6.19
C ARG A 182 13.45 7.58 5.70
N PRO A 183 14.16 8.32 6.57
CA PRO A 183 14.35 8.06 8.00
C PRO A 183 13.10 8.35 8.83
N PHE A 184 12.84 7.51 9.83
CA PHE A 184 11.71 7.67 10.72
C PHE A 184 11.83 8.93 11.58
N GLN A 185 10.69 9.47 11.99
CA GLN A 185 10.60 10.69 12.80
C GLN A 185 9.94 10.38 14.14
N LYS A 186 10.41 11.04 15.19
CA LYS A 186 9.77 10.97 16.51
C LYS A 186 8.47 11.77 16.51
N ASP A 187 7.42 11.22 17.09
CA ASP A 187 6.25 11.98 17.52
C ASP A 187 6.43 12.37 18.98
N THR A 188 6.87 13.61 19.19
CA THR A 188 7.10 14.11 20.56
C THR A 188 5.82 14.36 21.35
N ALA A 189 4.67 14.44 20.68
CA ALA A 189 3.37 14.61 21.34
C ALA A 189 2.81 13.27 21.85
N ASN A 190 3.01 12.19 21.11
CA ASN A 190 2.52 10.86 21.44
C ASN A 190 3.63 9.82 21.22
N PRO A 191 4.69 9.82 22.04
CA PRO A 191 5.79 8.87 21.90
C PRO A 191 5.31 7.44 22.19
N ILE A 192 5.83 6.47 21.43
CA ILE A 192 5.51 5.05 21.62
C ILE A 192 6.61 4.38 22.45
N ASP A 193 6.21 3.74 23.54
CA ASP A 193 7.12 2.93 24.34
C ASP A 193 7.57 1.68 23.56
N PRO A 194 8.87 1.52 23.28
CA PRO A 194 9.38 0.35 22.57
C PRO A 194 9.11 -0.99 23.26
N ASP A 195 8.90 -1.00 24.56
CA ASP A 195 8.65 -2.24 25.32
C ASP A 195 7.21 -2.76 25.12
N LEU A 196 6.29 -1.91 24.68
CA LEU A 196 4.93 -2.30 24.31
C LEU A 196 4.83 -2.82 22.87
N VAL A 197 5.89 -2.65 22.05
CA VAL A 197 5.88 -3.05 20.65
C VAL A 197 5.91 -4.57 20.50
N LYS A 198 4.94 -5.10 19.74
CA LYS A 198 4.90 -6.52 19.34
C LYS A 198 5.45 -6.67 17.92
N LEU A 199 6.65 -7.23 17.82
CA LEU A 199 7.28 -7.49 16.54
C LEU A 199 6.70 -8.77 15.90
N PRO A 200 6.56 -8.82 14.56
CA PRO A 200 6.33 -10.08 13.86
C PRO A 200 7.39 -11.14 14.21
N PRO A 201 7.05 -12.44 14.27
CA PRO A 201 7.94 -13.50 14.77
C PRO A 201 9.21 -13.70 13.92
N TYR A 202 9.20 -13.25 12.67
CA TYR A 202 10.37 -13.27 11.79
C TYR A 202 11.37 -12.12 12.06
N TYR A 203 11.17 -11.31 13.09
CA TYR A 203 12.13 -10.31 13.57
C TYR A 203 12.62 -10.66 14.98
N PRO A 204 13.92 -10.42 15.27
CA PRO A 204 14.44 -10.67 16.60
C PRO A 204 13.82 -9.70 17.63
N ASN A 205 13.42 -10.25 18.78
CA ASN A 205 12.94 -9.43 19.90
C ASN A 205 14.13 -8.79 20.63
N HIS A 206 14.66 -7.72 20.03
CA HIS A 206 15.82 -6.96 20.52
C HIS A 206 15.46 -5.49 20.75
N PRO A 207 16.03 -4.80 21.75
CA PRO A 207 15.74 -3.39 22.03
C PRO A 207 15.90 -2.49 20.79
N LEU A 208 16.93 -2.70 19.98
CA LEU A 208 17.17 -1.96 18.75
C LEU A 208 16.02 -2.17 17.72
N ALA A 209 15.54 -3.42 17.57
CA ALA A 209 14.45 -3.74 16.67
C ALA A 209 13.12 -3.12 17.14
N ARG A 210 12.81 -3.20 18.44
CA ARG A 210 11.62 -2.58 19.04
C ARG A 210 11.66 -1.05 18.92
N LYS A 211 12.83 -0.43 19.12
CA LYS A 211 12.98 1.02 18.97
C LYS A 211 12.79 1.49 17.54
N ASP A 212 13.36 0.78 16.56
CA ASP A 212 13.15 1.07 15.13
C ASP A 212 11.67 0.94 14.74
N TRP A 213 10.99 -0.07 15.27
CA TRP A 213 9.56 -0.27 15.05
C TRP A 213 8.69 0.80 15.69
N ALA A 214 8.98 1.18 16.95
CA ALA A 214 8.29 2.27 17.65
C ALA A 214 8.39 3.58 16.84
N LEU A 215 9.57 3.91 16.33
CA LEU A 215 9.77 5.09 15.47
C LEU A 215 8.99 5.02 14.14
N TYR A 216 8.81 3.84 13.57
CA TYR A 216 7.95 3.65 12.41
C TYR A 216 6.49 3.99 12.76
N LEU A 217 5.98 3.47 13.87
CA LEU A 217 4.63 3.73 14.34
C LEU A 217 4.43 5.22 14.69
N GLU A 218 5.40 5.85 15.35
CA GLU A 218 5.39 7.31 15.58
C GLU A 218 5.35 8.09 14.24
N THR A 219 6.09 7.64 13.23
CA THR A 219 6.06 8.29 11.91
C THR A 219 4.70 8.11 11.21
N ILE A 220 3.98 7.02 11.47
CA ILE A 220 2.58 6.83 11.03
C ILE A 220 1.66 7.87 11.71
N GLN A 221 1.84 8.16 12.98
CA GLN A 221 1.06 9.21 13.66
C GLN A 221 1.25 10.58 12.98
N LEU A 222 2.44 10.85 12.43
CA LEU A 222 2.66 12.06 11.64
C LEU A 222 1.93 12.05 10.27
N VAL A 223 1.64 10.86 9.70
CA VAL A 223 0.72 10.76 8.54
C VAL A 223 -0.67 11.23 8.92
N ASP A 224 -1.18 10.78 10.08
CA ASP A 224 -2.48 11.18 10.62
C ASP A 224 -2.60 12.70 10.75
N VAL A 225 -1.60 13.35 11.34
CA VAL A 225 -1.51 14.81 11.46
C VAL A 225 -1.50 15.51 10.09
N ARG A 226 -0.90 14.90 9.07
CA ARG A 226 -0.90 15.47 7.72
C ARG A 226 -2.26 15.34 7.04
N VAL A 227 -2.90 14.20 7.18
CA VAL A 227 -4.23 13.95 6.58
C VAL A 227 -5.27 14.91 7.13
N VAL A 228 -5.32 15.15 8.45
CA VAL A 228 -6.28 16.12 9.02
C VAL A 228 -6.07 17.54 8.48
N LYS A 229 -4.83 17.96 8.22
CA LYS A 229 -4.54 19.28 7.63
C LYS A 229 -5.08 19.39 6.20
N ILE A 230 -4.99 18.33 5.40
CA ILE A 230 -5.52 18.26 4.03
C ILE A 230 -7.05 18.33 4.05
N LEU A 231 -7.70 17.53 4.92
CA LEU A 231 -9.15 17.51 5.06
C LEU A 231 -9.68 18.88 5.54
N LYS A 232 -8.98 19.50 6.50
CA LYS A 232 -9.29 20.86 6.97
C LYS A 232 -9.20 21.88 5.84
N GLN A 233 -8.14 21.82 5.03
CA GLN A 233 -7.98 22.72 3.87
C GLN A 233 -9.12 22.54 2.86
N LEU A 234 -9.52 21.29 2.53
CA LEU A 234 -10.67 21.02 1.68
C LEU A 234 -11.98 21.61 2.25
N LYS A 235 -12.16 21.51 3.56
CA LYS A 235 -13.34 22.07 4.24
C LYS A 235 -13.35 23.60 4.19
N GLU A 236 -12.21 24.24 4.48
CA GLU A 236 -12.03 25.70 4.40
C GLU A 236 -12.26 26.23 2.99
N ASP A 237 -11.87 25.46 1.96
CA ASP A 237 -12.10 25.78 0.55
C ASP A 237 -13.55 25.51 0.09
N GLY A 238 -14.42 24.97 0.96
CA GLY A 238 -15.82 24.58 0.62
C GLY A 238 -15.92 23.39 -0.34
N LEU A 239 -14.93 22.51 -0.33
CA LEU A 239 -14.77 21.42 -1.30
C LEU A 239 -14.91 20.02 -0.69
N LEU A 240 -14.88 19.87 0.65
CA LEU A 240 -14.91 18.56 1.29
C LEU A 240 -16.15 17.73 0.92
N ASP A 241 -17.33 18.39 0.86
CA ASP A 241 -18.61 17.76 0.51
C ASP A 241 -18.88 17.72 -1.01
N LYS A 242 -17.82 17.99 -1.79
CA LYS A 242 -17.81 17.91 -3.25
C LYS A 242 -16.63 17.08 -3.77
N THR A 243 -15.94 16.34 -2.88
CA THR A 243 -14.72 15.62 -3.23
C THR A 243 -14.79 14.16 -2.75
N ILE A 244 -14.61 13.23 -3.68
CA ILE A 244 -14.35 11.83 -3.37
C ILE A 244 -12.87 11.70 -3.00
N ILE A 245 -12.59 11.07 -1.86
CA ILE A 245 -11.23 10.95 -1.33
C ILE A 245 -10.81 9.49 -1.30
N PHE A 246 -9.69 9.19 -1.94
CA PHE A 246 -8.96 7.94 -1.78
C PHE A 246 -7.76 8.21 -0.88
N PHE A 247 -7.62 7.44 0.19
CA PHE A 247 -6.41 7.37 0.99
C PHE A 247 -5.79 5.99 0.84
N PHE A 248 -4.53 5.90 0.39
CA PHE A 248 -3.84 4.63 0.22
C PHE A 248 -2.32 4.78 0.31
N GLY A 249 -1.61 3.67 0.54
CA GLY A 249 -0.14 3.63 0.46
C GLY A 249 0.35 3.22 -0.93
N ASP A 250 1.53 3.68 -1.31
CA ASP A 250 2.16 3.28 -2.57
C ASP A 250 2.73 1.86 -2.54
N GLN A 251 3.06 1.37 -1.34
CA GLN A 251 3.39 -0.02 -0.98
C GLN A 251 3.35 -0.19 0.54
N GLY A 252 3.64 -1.43 1.02
CA GLY A 252 3.65 -1.74 2.43
C GLY A 252 4.87 -1.23 3.20
N ARG A 253 5.17 -1.84 4.34
CA ARG A 253 6.11 -1.37 5.38
C ARG A 253 7.55 -1.22 4.88
N PRO A 254 8.30 -0.18 5.32
CA PRO A 254 9.73 0.01 5.01
C PRO A 254 10.63 -0.80 5.96
N HIS A 255 10.43 -2.10 6.04
CA HIS A 255 11.20 -3.00 6.89
C HIS A 255 11.89 -4.12 6.10
N VAL A 256 12.76 -4.83 6.78
CA VAL A 256 13.43 -6.02 6.27
C VAL A 256 12.45 -7.04 5.75
N ARG A 257 12.36 -7.93 5.12
CA ARG A 257 11.34 -8.90 4.67
C ARG A 257 10.00 -8.30 4.18
N ALA A 258 9.79 -6.98 4.27
CA ALA A 258 8.60 -6.28 3.76
C ALA A 258 8.92 -5.53 2.45
N LYS A 259 9.54 -4.35 2.50
CA LYS A 259 9.92 -3.60 1.30
C LYS A 259 10.82 -4.44 0.39
N GLN A 260 10.52 -4.47 -0.90
CA GLN A 260 11.15 -5.26 -1.97
C GLN A 260 10.75 -6.75 -2.01
N PHE A 261 9.91 -7.26 -1.10
CA PHE A 261 9.47 -8.66 -1.07
C PHE A 261 7.97 -8.81 -1.28
N MET A 262 7.56 -9.98 -1.75
CA MET A 262 6.16 -10.24 -2.17
C MET A 262 5.28 -10.74 -1.02
N TYR A 263 5.79 -10.75 0.20
CA TYR A 263 5.00 -11.03 1.41
C TYR A 263 3.97 -9.93 1.67
N ASP A 264 2.88 -10.27 2.37
CA ASP A 264 1.80 -9.31 2.67
C ASP A 264 2.33 -8.01 3.31
N PRO A 265 3.27 -8.03 4.28
CA PRO A 265 3.79 -6.78 4.84
C PRO A 265 4.44 -5.83 3.82
N GLY A 266 4.92 -6.33 2.68
CA GLY A 266 5.51 -5.53 1.61
C GLY A 266 4.50 -5.04 0.58
N THR A 267 3.39 -5.74 0.40
CA THR A 267 2.43 -5.49 -0.68
C THR A 267 1.05 -5.06 -0.20
N ASN A 268 0.63 -5.44 1.02
CA ASN A 268 -0.63 -5.00 1.62
C ASN A 268 -0.50 -3.58 2.17
N THR A 269 -1.41 -2.71 1.78
CA THR A 269 -1.42 -1.29 2.16
C THR A 269 -2.85 -0.83 2.44
N PRO A 270 -3.09 0.20 3.26
CA PRO A 270 -4.44 0.66 3.53
C PRO A 270 -5.10 1.23 2.28
N LEU A 271 -6.43 1.11 2.21
CA LEU A 271 -7.28 1.81 1.25
C LEU A 271 -8.59 2.24 1.92
N MET A 272 -8.88 3.52 1.83
CA MET A 272 -10.16 4.10 2.23
C MET A 272 -10.73 4.90 1.07
N VAL A 273 -12.02 4.76 0.81
CA VAL A 273 -12.73 5.57 -0.20
C VAL A 273 -13.89 6.29 0.49
N ARG A 274 -13.76 7.62 0.65
CA ARG A 274 -14.78 8.49 1.23
C ARG A 274 -15.59 9.13 0.12
N TYR A 275 -16.91 8.99 0.21
CA TYR A 275 -17.87 9.66 -0.66
C TYR A 275 -18.47 10.88 0.04
N PRO A 276 -18.67 12.01 -0.66
CA PRO A 276 -19.25 13.22 -0.07
C PRO A 276 -20.64 13.03 0.52
N ASP A 277 -21.45 12.17 -0.08
CA ASP A 277 -22.83 11.82 0.33
C ASP A 277 -22.90 10.75 1.42
N GLY A 278 -21.74 10.26 1.87
CA GLY A 278 -21.65 9.21 2.88
C GLY A 278 -22.04 7.81 2.38
N TYR A 279 -21.99 7.56 1.08
CA TYR A 279 -22.26 6.24 0.50
C TYR A 279 -21.41 5.15 1.16
N LYS A 280 -22.07 4.13 1.69
CA LYS A 280 -21.44 2.99 2.41
C LYS A 280 -20.43 3.40 3.51
N ALA A 281 -20.56 4.59 4.10
CA ALA A 281 -19.67 5.05 5.18
C ALA A 281 -19.67 4.05 6.35
N GLY A 282 -18.47 3.80 6.90
CA GLY A 282 -18.23 2.88 8.02
C GLY A 282 -18.29 1.39 7.64
N THR A 283 -18.41 1.06 6.36
CA THR A 283 -18.40 -0.35 5.93
C THR A 283 -16.97 -0.86 5.67
N ILE A 284 -16.78 -2.18 5.85
CA ILE A 284 -15.51 -2.85 5.64
C ILE A 284 -15.66 -3.85 4.49
N SER A 285 -14.81 -3.71 3.47
CA SER A 285 -14.67 -4.67 2.37
C SER A 285 -13.49 -5.60 2.58
N LYS A 286 -13.70 -6.90 2.39
CA LYS A 286 -12.66 -7.94 2.38
C LYS A 286 -12.35 -8.45 0.98
N GLU A 287 -12.88 -7.77 -0.06
CA GLU A 287 -12.58 -8.13 -1.44
C GLU A 287 -11.13 -7.81 -1.80
N LEU A 288 -10.57 -8.62 -2.70
CA LEU A 288 -9.22 -8.40 -3.21
C LEU A 288 -9.20 -7.21 -4.16
N VAL A 289 -8.32 -6.26 -3.90
CA VAL A 289 -8.08 -5.09 -4.74
C VAL A 289 -6.60 -5.03 -5.09
N SER A 290 -6.28 -4.76 -6.35
CA SER A 290 -4.91 -4.46 -6.78
C SER A 290 -4.74 -2.95 -6.97
N ASN A 291 -3.57 -2.38 -6.69
CA ASN A 291 -3.38 -0.94 -6.88
C ASN A 291 -3.57 -0.47 -8.33
N ILE A 292 -3.47 -1.35 -9.33
CA ILE A 292 -3.84 -1.05 -10.72
C ILE A 292 -5.35 -0.86 -10.93
N ASP A 293 -6.17 -1.25 -9.95
CA ASP A 293 -7.63 -1.07 -9.99
C ASP A 293 -8.03 0.35 -9.58
N ILE A 294 -7.21 1.04 -8.80
CA ILE A 294 -7.48 2.41 -8.34
C ILE A 294 -7.76 3.37 -9.50
N PRO A 295 -6.92 3.45 -10.57
CA PRO A 295 -7.22 4.31 -11.71
C PRO A 295 -8.48 3.91 -12.48
N ALA A 296 -8.77 2.61 -12.62
CA ALA A 296 -9.99 2.15 -13.28
C ALA A 296 -11.26 2.58 -12.53
N ALA A 297 -11.25 2.45 -11.20
CA ALA A 297 -12.32 2.92 -10.32
C ALA A 297 -12.46 4.45 -10.35
N THR A 298 -11.32 5.16 -10.36
CA THR A 298 -11.28 6.63 -10.41
C THR A 298 -11.88 7.17 -11.72
N LEU A 299 -11.55 6.56 -12.85
CA LEU A 299 -12.16 6.90 -14.15
C LEU A 299 -13.68 6.66 -14.14
N ALA A 300 -14.12 5.53 -13.58
CA ALA A 300 -15.55 5.19 -13.48
C ALA A 300 -16.33 6.22 -12.66
N LEU A 301 -15.77 6.68 -11.54
CA LEU A 301 -16.36 7.74 -10.72
C LEU A 301 -16.45 9.09 -11.44
N ALA A 302 -15.56 9.36 -12.36
CA ALA A 302 -15.59 10.57 -13.19
C ALA A 302 -16.49 10.43 -14.44
N GLY A 303 -17.13 9.28 -14.65
CA GLY A 303 -17.89 8.99 -15.87
C GLY A 303 -17.01 8.82 -17.10
N ILE A 304 -15.69 8.67 -16.92
CA ILE A 304 -14.74 8.50 -18.01
C ILE A 304 -14.60 7.02 -18.36
N LYS A 305 -14.78 6.68 -19.63
CA LYS A 305 -14.67 5.30 -20.10
C LYS A 305 -13.24 4.79 -19.88
N LYS A 306 -13.13 3.66 -19.19
CA LYS A 306 -11.85 2.95 -19.02
C LYS A 306 -11.31 2.50 -20.38
N PRO A 307 -10.03 2.81 -20.73
CA PRO A 307 -9.43 2.32 -21.96
C PRO A 307 -9.29 0.79 -21.96
N SER A 308 -9.42 0.17 -23.12
CA SER A 308 -9.42 -1.30 -23.27
C SER A 308 -8.12 -1.96 -22.86
N TYR A 309 -6.98 -1.28 -22.99
CA TYR A 309 -5.67 -1.79 -22.61
C TYR A 309 -5.47 -1.86 -21.08
N MET A 310 -6.20 -1.03 -20.29
CA MET A 310 -6.02 -0.96 -18.86
C MET A 310 -6.38 -2.28 -18.17
N GLN A 311 -5.41 -2.87 -17.48
CA GLN A 311 -5.54 -4.19 -16.83
C GLN A 311 -6.26 -4.11 -15.48
N GLY A 312 -6.29 -2.92 -14.87
CA GLY A 312 -7.07 -2.65 -13.67
C GLY A 312 -8.58 -2.81 -13.88
N ARG A 313 -9.30 -3.17 -12.82
CA ARG A 313 -10.76 -3.35 -12.77
C ARG A 313 -11.40 -2.28 -11.91
N ASN A 314 -12.65 -1.94 -12.18
CA ASN A 314 -13.41 -1.07 -11.29
C ASN A 314 -13.86 -1.86 -10.06
N PHE A 315 -13.13 -1.75 -8.95
CA PHE A 315 -13.46 -2.47 -7.70
C PHE A 315 -14.63 -1.85 -6.93
N LEU A 316 -15.15 -0.72 -7.38
CA LEU A 316 -16.33 -0.08 -6.80
C LEU A 316 -17.64 -0.60 -7.42
N SER A 317 -17.55 -1.40 -8.48
CA SER A 317 -18.70 -2.04 -9.11
C SER A 317 -19.25 -3.14 -8.20
N GLU A 318 -20.58 -3.29 -8.16
CA GLU A 318 -21.25 -4.31 -7.33
C GLU A 318 -20.94 -5.74 -7.79
N ASP A 319 -20.63 -5.91 -9.07
CA ASP A 319 -20.23 -7.18 -9.69
C ASP A 319 -18.71 -7.40 -9.64
N HIS A 320 -17.98 -6.59 -8.85
CA HIS A 320 -16.53 -6.79 -8.72
C HIS A 320 -16.23 -8.09 -8.00
N GLU A 321 -15.61 -9.00 -8.72
CA GLU A 321 -15.04 -10.22 -8.19
C GLU A 321 -13.59 -10.37 -8.68
N ARG A 322 -12.67 -10.52 -7.74
CA ARG A 322 -11.27 -10.77 -8.03
C ARG A 322 -10.80 -12.01 -7.24
N ALA A 323 -10.56 -13.10 -7.94
CA ALA A 323 -10.06 -14.33 -7.31
C ALA A 323 -8.59 -14.21 -6.91
N TYR A 324 -7.78 -13.44 -7.67
CA TYR A 324 -6.33 -13.37 -7.50
C TYR A 324 -5.79 -11.95 -7.68
N VAL A 325 -4.77 -11.62 -6.89
CA VAL A 325 -3.85 -10.50 -7.14
C VAL A 325 -2.47 -11.04 -7.48
N PHE A 326 -1.75 -10.33 -8.35
CA PHE A 326 -0.41 -10.73 -8.80
C PHE A 326 0.59 -9.67 -8.38
N THR A 327 1.72 -10.11 -7.85
CA THR A 327 2.80 -9.24 -7.39
C THR A 327 4.13 -9.67 -7.98
N MET A 328 5.07 -8.72 -8.09
CA MET A 328 6.32 -8.96 -8.77
C MET A 328 7.49 -8.18 -8.17
N ARG A 329 8.67 -8.74 -8.31
CA ARG A 329 9.94 -8.08 -8.07
C ARG A 329 10.90 -8.36 -9.22
N ASP A 330 11.56 -7.31 -9.66
CA ASP A 330 12.73 -7.37 -10.55
C ASP A 330 13.89 -6.63 -9.89
N ARG A 331 14.84 -6.05 -10.62
CA ARG A 331 15.95 -5.33 -9.98
C ARG A 331 15.43 -4.21 -9.05
N ARG A 332 16.02 -4.14 -7.88
CA ARG A 332 15.75 -3.09 -6.87
C ARG A 332 17.07 -2.46 -6.45
N ASP A 333 17.28 -1.19 -6.82
CA ASP A 333 18.58 -0.53 -6.74
C ASP A 333 19.65 -1.41 -7.40
N GLU A 334 20.68 -1.90 -6.69
CA GLU A 334 21.73 -2.77 -7.20
C GLU A 334 21.41 -4.27 -7.16
N THR A 335 20.32 -4.68 -6.51
CA THR A 335 19.98 -6.10 -6.36
C THR A 335 19.21 -6.63 -7.57
N VAL A 336 19.84 -7.53 -8.33
CA VAL A 336 19.22 -8.22 -9.47
C VAL A 336 18.40 -9.40 -8.98
N ASP A 337 17.11 -9.40 -9.28
CA ASP A 337 16.20 -10.44 -8.87
C ASP A 337 15.10 -10.66 -9.91
N ARG A 338 14.36 -11.76 -9.78
CA ARG A 338 13.10 -12.01 -10.47
C ARG A 338 12.22 -12.89 -9.58
N ILE A 339 11.16 -12.30 -9.04
CA ILE A 339 10.16 -12.99 -8.21
C ILE A 339 8.77 -12.67 -8.77
N ARG A 340 7.90 -13.69 -8.81
CA ARG A 340 6.50 -13.53 -9.17
C ARG A 340 5.65 -14.22 -8.12
N ALA A 341 4.52 -13.62 -7.78
CA ALA A 341 3.60 -14.22 -6.82
C ALA A 341 2.15 -14.06 -7.25
N VAL A 342 1.33 -15.00 -6.83
CA VAL A 342 -0.12 -14.95 -6.90
C VAL A 342 -0.70 -15.17 -5.51
N ARG A 343 -1.70 -14.35 -5.15
CA ARG A 343 -2.43 -14.42 -3.89
C ARG A 343 -3.92 -14.54 -4.14
N SER A 344 -4.56 -15.53 -3.53
CA SER A 344 -6.01 -15.64 -3.34
C SER A 344 -6.42 -15.01 -2.00
N LYS A 345 -7.68 -15.08 -1.59
CA LYS A 345 -8.08 -14.67 -0.23
C LYS A 345 -7.39 -15.51 0.86
N LYS A 346 -7.10 -16.77 0.58
CA LYS A 346 -6.61 -17.74 1.58
C LYS A 346 -5.14 -18.13 1.38
N PHE A 347 -4.69 -18.32 0.16
CA PHE A 347 -3.35 -18.83 -0.14
C PHE A 347 -2.52 -17.83 -0.91
N LYS A 348 -1.20 -17.88 -0.68
CA LYS A 348 -0.21 -17.19 -1.50
C LYS A 348 0.82 -18.18 -2.01
N TYR A 349 1.12 -18.08 -3.31
CA TYR A 349 2.20 -18.81 -3.95
C TYR A 349 3.22 -17.82 -4.51
N ILE A 350 4.50 -18.04 -4.22
CA ILE A 350 5.65 -17.22 -4.67
C ILE A 350 6.59 -18.11 -5.47
N LYS A 351 7.03 -17.65 -6.63
CA LYS A 351 8.07 -18.26 -7.45
C LYS A 351 9.32 -17.42 -7.48
N ASN A 352 10.42 -17.97 -6.99
CA ASN A 352 11.75 -17.39 -7.03
C ASN A 352 12.51 -17.96 -8.24
N TYR A 353 12.85 -17.10 -9.21
CA TYR A 353 13.55 -17.56 -10.43
C TYR A 353 15.06 -17.71 -10.23
N TYR A 354 15.62 -17.00 -9.24
CA TYR A 354 17.04 -17.03 -8.90
C TYR A 354 17.21 -17.59 -7.49
N THR A 355 17.50 -18.90 -7.40
CA THR A 355 17.66 -19.61 -6.13
C THR A 355 19.13 -19.66 -5.64
N ASP A 356 20.06 -19.26 -6.50
CA ASP A 356 21.50 -19.22 -6.29
C ASP A 356 21.99 -18.07 -5.39
N ARG A 357 21.05 -17.31 -4.82
CA ARG A 357 21.35 -16.12 -4.03
C ARG A 357 20.41 -15.97 -2.82
N PRO A 358 20.85 -15.29 -1.73
CA PRO A 358 20.03 -15.07 -0.54
C PRO A 358 18.87 -14.10 -0.80
N TYR A 359 17.90 -14.07 0.10
CA TYR A 359 16.92 -12.96 0.15
C TYR A 359 17.59 -11.63 0.50
N THR A 360 18.59 -11.67 1.37
CA THR A 360 19.37 -10.53 1.87
C THR A 360 20.57 -10.22 0.98
N GLN A 361 20.39 -10.22 -0.36
CA GLN A 361 21.40 -9.68 -1.24
C GLN A 361 21.80 -8.29 -0.76
N TYR A 362 23.11 -7.95 -0.87
CA TYR A 362 23.59 -6.64 -0.49
C TYR A 362 22.75 -5.53 -1.16
N ASN A 363 22.19 -4.65 -0.34
CA ASN A 363 21.44 -3.47 -0.77
C ASN A 363 21.83 -2.29 0.11
N ASN A 364 22.61 -1.35 -0.44
CA ASN A 364 23.14 -0.21 0.31
C ASN A 364 22.06 0.59 1.05
N TYR A 365 20.87 0.76 0.45
CA TYR A 365 19.79 1.46 1.12
C TYR A 365 19.34 0.74 2.38
N LYS A 366 19.18 -0.60 2.31
CA LYS A 366 18.80 -1.40 3.47
C LYS A 366 19.92 -1.50 4.51
N GLU A 367 21.15 -1.77 4.07
CA GLU A 367 22.30 -1.85 4.97
C GLU A 367 22.49 -0.57 5.79
N MET A 368 22.29 0.57 5.14
CA MET A 368 22.53 1.86 5.75
C MET A 368 21.31 2.49 6.43
N SER A 369 20.10 2.00 6.19
CA SER A 369 18.90 2.68 6.69
C SER A 369 18.00 1.81 7.56
N TYR A 370 18.29 0.51 7.67
CA TYR A 370 17.49 -0.46 8.43
C TYR A 370 18.31 -1.03 9.58
N PRO A 371 18.19 -0.53 10.82
CA PRO A 371 18.97 -1.03 11.96
C PRO A 371 18.81 -2.53 12.19
N MET A 372 17.65 -3.06 11.86
CA MET A 372 17.31 -4.47 12.01
C MET A 372 18.12 -5.39 11.08
N LEU A 373 18.54 -4.94 9.89
CA LEU A 373 19.25 -5.80 8.96
C LEU A 373 20.64 -6.18 9.44
N PRO A 374 21.55 -5.24 9.80
CA PRO A 374 22.85 -5.62 10.39
C PRO A 374 22.69 -6.40 11.71
N LEU A 375 21.67 -6.11 12.53
CA LEU A 375 21.36 -6.89 13.73
C LEU A 375 21.06 -8.36 13.37
N MET A 376 20.23 -8.61 12.35
CA MET A 376 19.90 -9.97 11.93
C MET A 376 21.13 -10.69 11.35
N HIS A 377 22.03 -10.01 10.64
CA HIS A 377 23.29 -10.60 10.19
C HIS A 377 24.17 -11.04 11.36
N VAL A 378 24.36 -10.15 12.36
CA VAL A 378 25.11 -10.49 13.58
C VAL A 378 24.50 -11.69 14.31
N MET A 379 23.20 -11.68 14.52
CA MET A 379 22.51 -12.78 15.21
C MET A 379 22.53 -14.10 14.40
N PHE A 380 22.57 -14.02 13.08
CA PHE A 380 22.74 -15.20 12.21
C PHE A 380 24.14 -15.80 12.37
N GLU A 381 25.19 -14.99 12.34
CA GLU A 381 26.59 -15.39 12.56
C GLU A 381 26.77 -16.02 13.95
N GLU A 382 26.07 -15.53 14.95
CA GLU A 382 26.10 -16.05 16.33
C GLU A 382 25.21 -17.28 16.55
N GLY A 383 24.41 -17.71 15.55
CA GLY A 383 23.43 -18.81 15.70
C GLY A 383 22.26 -18.50 16.63
N LYS A 384 21.92 -17.21 16.80
CA LYS A 384 20.87 -16.73 17.74
C LYS A 384 19.50 -16.51 17.08
N LEU A 385 19.38 -16.71 15.76
CA LEU A 385 18.08 -16.61 15.09
C LEU A 385 17.28 -17.92 15.28
N ASN A 386 15.98 -17.76 15.53
CA ASN A 386 15.03 -18.86 15.61
C ASN A 386 14.57 -19.34 14.21
N ASP A 387 13.76 -20.41 14.17
CA ASP A 387 13.27 -21.04 12.94
C ASP A 387 12.41 -20.10 12.07
N ALA A 388 11.73 -19.12 12.63
CA ALA A 388 10.98 -18.13 11.87
C ALA A 388 11.85 -17.02 11.24
N GLN A 389 13.05 -16.81 11.77
CA GLN A 389 13.96 -15.71 11.41
C GLN A 389 15.06 -16.21 10.43
N ARG A 390 15.63 -17.38 10.72
CA ARG A 390 16.78 -17.93 10.03
C ARG A 390 16.59 -18.09 8.52
N PRO A 391 15.47 -18.64 7.99
CA PRO A 391 15.33 -18.91 6.56
C PRO A 391 15.47 -17.67 5.68
N PHE A 392 15.15 -16.49 6.20
CA PHE A 392 15.31 -15.24 5.47
C PHE A 392 16.77 -14.79 5.36
N MET A 393 17.65 -15.28 6.23
CA MET A 393 19.08 -14.96 6.28
C MET A 393 19.96 -16.01 5.62
N ASP A 394 19.41 -17.18 5.25
CA ASP A 394 20.16 -18.27 4.60
C ASP A 394 20.73 -17.83 3.24
N SER A 395 21.84 -18.45 2.85
CA SER A 395 22.57 -18.16 1.61
C SER A 395 21.78 -18.50 0.33
N TYR A 396 20.80 -19.39 0.45
CA TYR A 396 19.94 -19.85 -0.64
C TYR A 396 18.47 -19.67 -0.22
N ARG A 397 17.59 -19.64 -1.20
CA ARG A 397 16.15 -19.57 -0.98
C ARG A 397 15.42 -20.65 -1.81
N PRO A 398 14.23 -21.09 -1.38
CA PRO A 398 13.44 -22.07 -2.12
C PRO A 398 13.03 -21.52 -3.49
N ALA A 399 12.88 -22.40 -4.47
CA ALA A 399 12.37 -22.04 -5.79
C ALA A 399 10.89 -21.62 -5.72
N GLU A 400 10.15 -22.21 -4.80
CA GLU A 400 8.72 -22.01 -4.62
C GLU A 400 8.37 -21.89 -3.14
N GLU A 401 7.37 -21.06 -2.85
CA GLU A 401 6.84 -20.89 -1.51
C GLU A 401 5.31 -20.91 -1.60
N LEU A 402 4.66 -21.60 -0.65
CA LEU A 402 3.21 -21.64 -0.50
C LEU A 402 2.83 -21.39 0.95
N TYR A 403 1.89 -20.48 1.17
CA TYR A 403 1.43 -20.09 2.51
C TYR A 403 -0.10 -20.13 2.61
N ASP A 404 -0.63 -20.70 3.70
CA ASP A 404 -2.03 -20.59 4.11
C ASP A 404 -2.18 -19.37 5.02
N LEU A 405 -2.67 -18.26 4.47
CA LEU A 405 -2.72 -16.94 5.14
C LEU A 405 -3.74 -16.87 6.28
N GLU A 406 -4.67 -17.83 6.37
CA GLU A 406 -5.62 -17.93 7.49
C GLU A 406 -4.96 -18.58 8.71
N LYS A 407 -4.06 -19.56 8.49
CA LYS A 407 -3.35 -20.29 9.54
C LYS A 407 -1.98 -19.67 9.86
N ASP A 408 -1.34 -19.10 8.85
CA ASP A 408 -0.02 -18.50 8.92
C ASP A 408 -0.03 -17.08 8.31
N PRO A 409 -0.60 -16.08 9.01
CA PRO A 409 -0.66 -14.70 8.54
C PRO A 409 0.73 -14.03 8.48
N PHE A 410 1.75 -14.65 9.01
CA PHE A 410 3.13 -14.19 8.98
C PHE A 410 3.98 -14.80 7.86
N GLU A 411 3.43 -15.75 7.10
CA GLU A 411 4.10 -16.39 5.96
C GLU A 411 5.46 -16.99 6.33
N ILE A 412 5.47 -17.80 7.40
CA ILE A 412 6.68 -18.42 7.97
C ILE A 412 6.83 -19.88 7.51
N ASN A 413 5.69 -20.61 7.44
CA ASN A 413 5.68 -22.02 7.18
C ASN A 413 5.44 -22.29 5.69
N ASN A 414 6.51 -22.58 4.95
CA ASN A 414 6.41 -22.92 3.54
C ASN A 414 5.81 -24.34 3.37
N LEU A 415 4.66 -24.41 2.69
CA LEU A 415 3.85 -25.63 2.53
C LEU A 415 4.13 -26.38 1.22
N THR A 416 5.16 -26.01 0.46
CA THR A 416 5.44 -26.62 -0.86
C THR A 416 5.80 -28.12 -0.79
N GLU A 417 6.27 -28.61 0.36
CA GLU A 417 6.61 -30.01 0.59
C GLU A 417 5.54 -30.75 1.42
N THR A 418 4.37 -30.13 1.62
CA THR A 418 3.28 -30.68 2.44
C THR A 418 2.26 -31.35 1.53
N PRO A 419 2.11 -32.68 1.55
CA PRO A 419 1.25 -33.42 0.60
C PRO A 419 -0.21 -32.97 0.57
N GLU A 420 -0.75 -32.57 1.72
CA GLU A 420 -2.14 -32.09 1.85
C GLU A 420 -2.40 -30.80 1.07
N HIS A 421 -1.36 -30.08 0.64
CA HIS A 421 -1.45 -28.81 -0.10
C HIS A 421 -1.03 -28.92 -1.56
N GLU A 422 -0.69 -30.12 -2.07
CA GLU A 422 -0.21 -30.32 -3.44
C GLU A 422 -1.19 -29.82 -4.52
N LEU A 423 -2.48 -30.12 -4.37
CA LEU A 423 -3.51 -29.65 -5.32
C LEU A 423 -3.60 -28.13 -5.38
N GLU A 424 -3.54 -27.43 -4.24
CA GLU A 424 -3.57 -25.98 -4.22
C GLU A 424 -2.27 -25.37 -4.76
N LEU A 425 -1.12 -26.01 -4.49
CA LEU A 425 0.17 -25.64 -5.07
C LEU A 425 0.14 -25.70 -6.60
N GLU A 426 -0.31 -26.83 -7.17
CA GLU A 426 -0.42 -27.01 -8.62
C GLU A 426 -1.38 -26.01 -9.26
N LYS A 427 -2.52 -25.78 -8.63
CA LYS A 427 -3.52 -24.79 -9.07
C LYS A 427 -2.91 -23.38 -9.13
N LEU A 428 -2.28 -22.92 -8.05
CA LEU A 428 -1.69 -21.58 -7.99
C LEU A 428 -0.48 -21.44 -8.91
N ARG A 429 0.33 -22.49 -9.05
CA ARG A 429 1.42 -22.58 -10.02
C ARG A 429 0.89 -22.39 -11.46
N SER A 430 -0.21 -23.10 -11.81
CA SER A 430 -0.86 -22.95 -13.11
C SER A 430 -1.42 -21.54 -13.33
N VAL A 431 -2.09 -20.96 -12.32
CA VAL A 431 -2.63 -19.59 -12.38
C VAL A 431 -1.51 -18.58 -12.60
N LEU A 432 -0.41 -18.67 -11.83
CA LEU A 432 0.72 -17.77 -11.98
C LEU A 432 1.40 -17.91 -13.35
N ASN A 433 1.63 -19.15 -13.82
CA ASN A 433 2.26 -19.40 -15.12
C ASN A 433 1.43 -18.81 -16.28
N LYS A 434 0.11 -18.97 -16.27
CA LYS A 434 -0.80 -18.37 -17.26
C LYS A 434 -0.72 -16.83 -17.22
N TRP A 435 -0.66 -16.25 -16.03
CA TRP A 435 -0.50 -14.80 -15.88
C TRP A 435 0.86 -14.31 -16.41
N VAL A 436 1.94 -15.01 -16.10
CA VAL A 436 3.30 -14.72 -16.58
C VAL A 436 3.35 -14.76 -18.10
N GLN A 437 2.85 -15.83 -18.72
CA GLN A 437 2.83 -15.97 -20.20
C GLN A 437 2.10 -14.82 -20.89
N LYS A 438 1.04 -14.31 -20.28
CA LYS A 438 0.22 -13.24 -20.87
C LYS A 438 0.78 -11.84 -20.61
N ASN A 439 1.34 -11.58 -19.45
CA ASN A 439 1.57 -10.22 -18.95
C ASN A 439 3.04 -9.89 -18.72
N ASP A 440 3.90 -10.89 -18.51
CA ASP A 440 5.31 -10.67 -18.19
C ASP A 440 6.14 -10.53 -19.48
N LEU A 441 6.14 -9.32 -20.03
CA LEU A 441 6.86 -8.96 -21.27
C LEU A 441 8.22 -8.33 -20.98
N GLY A 442 8.69 -8.37 -19.74
CA GLY A 442 9.98 -7.84 -19.30
C GLY A 442 11.17 -8.58 -19.92
N VAL A 443 12.32 -7.93 -19.88
CA VAL A 443 13.61 -8.50 -20.32
C VAL A 443 14.43 -8.88 -19.08
N TYR A 444 14.80 -10.14 -18.96
CA TYR A 444 15.48 -10.69 -17.78
C TYR A 444 16.76 -11.45 -18.17
N PRO A 445 17.90 -11.13 -17.51
CA PRO A 445 18.11 -9.99 -16.64
C PRO A 445 18.01 -8.67 -17.40
N GLU A 446 17.89 -7.55 -16.64
CA GLU A 446 17.98 -6.22 -17.22
C GLU A 446 19.36 -6.00 -17.89
N ASN A 447 19.43 -5.02 -18.77
CA ASN A 447 20.66 -4.64 -19.45
C ASN A 447 21.82 -4.43 -18.45
N GLN A 448 22.98 -5.02 -18.74
CA GLN A 448 24.18 -4.96 -17.88
C GLN A 448 24.66 -3.52 -17.61
N ILE A 449 24.44 -2.58 -18.54
CA ILE A 449 24.78 -1.16 -18.36
C ILE A 449 23.98 -0.55 -17.21
N GLU A 450 22.68 -0.86 -17.11
CA GLU A 450 21.80 -0.40 -16.04
C GLU A 450 22.18 -1.03 -14.70
N ILE A 451 22.50 -2.34 -14.69
CA ILE A 451 22.94 -3.05 -13.49
C ILE A 451 24.24 -2.42 -12.96
N ASN A 452 25.24 -2.24 -13.84
CA ASN A 452 26.52 -1.62 -13.46
C ASN A 452 26.34 -0.18 -12.94
N ALA A 453 25.46 0.60 -13.58
CA ALA A 453 25.19 1.96 -13.15
C ALA A 453 24.54 2.00 -11.75
N ALA A 454 23.62 1.07 -11.45
CA ALA A 454 23.00 0.94 -10.14
C ALA A 454 24.01 0.53 -9.07
N GLN A 455 24.88 -0.45 -9.37
CA GLN A 455 25.96 -0.92 -8.48
C GLN A 455 26.97 0.18 -8.16
N ASN A 456 27.43 0.91 -9.17
CA ASN A 456 28.37 2.04 -8.98
C ASN A 456 27.76 3.12 -8.09
N LYS A 457 26.52 3.51 -8.35
CA LYS A 457 25.79 4.49 -7.54
C LYS A 457 25.61 4.03 -6.10
N ALA A 458 25.33 2.75 -5.87
CA ALA A 458 25.19 2.16 -4.54
C ALA A 458 26.53 2.20 -3.80
N SER A 459 27.64 1.80 -4.45
CA SER A 459 28.99 1.84 -3.89
C SER A 459 29.41 3.25 -3.49
N GLU A 460 29.18 4.26 -4.34
CA GLU A 460 29.47 5.66 -4.01
C GLU A 460 28.66 6.15 -2.80
N ARG A 461 27.37 5.82 -2.75
CA ARG A 461 26.52 6.17 -1.62
C ARG A 461 26.95 5.50 -0.33
N HIS A 462 27.33 4.24 -0.40
CA HIS A 462 27.89 3.48 0.72
C HIS A 462 29.09 4.20 1.34
N LYS A 463 30.11 4.48 0.52
CA LYS A 463 31.32 5.19 0.95
C LYS A 463 31.02 6.54 1.60
N LYS A 464 30.11 7.33 0.98
CA LYS A 464 29.69 8.63 1.52
C LYS A 464 28.97 8.48 2.88
N THR A 465 28.13 7.45 3.03
CA THR A 465 27.38 7.23 4.26
C THR A 465 28.30 6.78 5.40
N LEU A 466 29.21 5.84 5.16
CA LEU A 466 30.19 5.42 6.16
C LEU A 466 31.07 6.60 6.62
N LYS A 467 31.56 7.41 5.67
CA LYS A 467 32.33 8.62 6.00
C LYS A 467 31.53 9.60 6.88
N LYS A 468 30.24 9.83 6.54
CA LYS A 468 29.35 10.70 7.33
C LYS A 468 29.15 10.16 8.75
N ARG A 469 29.07 8.85 8.90
CA ARG A 469 28.89 8.15 10.18
C ARG A 469 30.19 7.98 10.96
N LYS A 470 31.33 8.39 10.41
CA LYS A 470 32.68 8.18 10.96
C LYS A 470 33.00 6.69 11.17
N LEU A 471 32.49 5.84 10.28
CA LEU A 471 32.77 4.41 10.24
C LEU A 471 33.87 4.09 9.23
N PRO A 472 34.65 3.02 9.42
CA PRO A 472 35.64 2.57 8.45
C PRO A 472 34.94 2.14 7.14
N GLN A 473 35.68 2.22 6.00
CA GLN A 473 35.10 1.88 4.68
C GLN A 473 34.74 0.38 4.53
N ASN A 474 35.32 -0.46 5.36
CA ASN A 474 35.02 -1.89 5.50
C ASN A 474 34.28 -2.21 6.81
N ALA A 475 33.42 -1.33 7.26
CA ALA A 475 32.67 -1.51 8.50
C ALA A 475 31.93 -2.87 8.50
N THR A 476 32.09 -3.61 9.58
CA THR A 476 31.40 -4.89 9.82
C THR A 476 29.96 -4.67 10.25
N TYR A 477 29.12 -5.71 10.21
CA TYR A 477 27.76 -5.65 10.74
C TYR A 477 27.75 -5.32 12.24
N TRP A 478 28.72 -5.79 13.02
CA TRP A 478 28.92 -5.42 14.42
C TRP A 478 29.06 -3.91 14.62
N GLN A 479 29.89 -3.26 13.83
CA GLN A 479 30.11 -1.81 13.88
C GLN A 479 28.86 -1.04 13.42
N LEU A 480 28.08 -1.57 12.50
CA LEU A 480 26.80 -1.00 12.10
C LEU A 480 25.76 -1.13 13.21
N VAL A 481 25.71 -2.26 13.92
CA VAL A 481 24.82 -2.44 15.08
C VAL A 481 25.21 -1.46 16.20
N GLU A 482 26.48 -1.39 16.57
CA GLU A 482 26.98 -0.44 17.58
C GLU A 482 26.63 1.02 17.22
N TYR A 483 26.81 1.39 15.94
CA TYR A 483 26.40 2.71 15.47
C TYR A 483 24.91 2.96 15.71
N TRP A 484 24.05 2.02 15.35
CA TRP A 484 22.60 2.17 15.50
C TRP A 484 22.15 2.15 16.98
N GLU A 485 22.77 1.37 17.84
CA GLU A 485 22.51 1.39 19.27
C GLU A 485 22.86 2.76 19.89
N ASN A 486 24.01 3.33 19.49
CA ASN A 486 24.39 4.66 19.92
C ASN A 486 23.41 5.75 19.45
N GLU A 487 22.89 5.62 18.20
CA GLU A 487 21.95 6.59 17.62
C GLU A 487 20.53 6.47 18.18
N LEU A 488 20.06 5.27 18.47
CA LEU A 488 18.65 5.02 18.79
C LEU A 488 18.36 4.70 20.25
N LEU A 489 19.31 4.10 20.98
CA LEU A 489 19.11 3.67 22.36
C LEU A 489 19.78 4.59 23.39
N LYS A 490 20.91 5.25 23.03
CA LYS A 490 21.67 6.09 23.97
C LYS A 490 21.37 7.59 23.83
N LYS A 491 20.58 8.01 22.84
CA LYS A 491 20.09 9.37 22.63
C LYS A 491 18.60 9.49 23.00
#